data_2df60bdbe46e9df9d98d9d6cf974030a
#
_entry.id   2df60bdbe46e9df9d98d9d6cf974030a
#
_cell.length_a   1.000
_cell.length_b   1.000
_cell.length_c   1.000
_cell.angle_alpha   90.00
_cell.angle_beta   90.00
_cell.angle_gamma   90.00
#
_symmetry.space_group_name_H-M   'P 1'
#
loop_
_entity.id
_entity.type
_entity.pdbx_description
1 polymer ?
#
loop_
_entity_poly.entity_id
_entity_poly.type
_entity_poly.pdbx_seq_one_letter_code
_entity_poly.pdbx_strand_id
1 'polypeptide(L)'
;MASVAWIESVVTSDVKGEEAIAVMGADHLTINRASDGKLLGKLGGFNPNQEQYWRSISSPVADGNIILCPYARGDTLTAVDIDLLAEGKGKDAILWFRDDLGSDVPTPAAGGGRAYVVSDGKSSKGVITCVNLVNGKSEWTVQLPKSRGGYSSSPLIAGNHMYVTQENGTTFVLGPLNAVQPAIVSKNVVSDDEPFTVASPIPYQESLLLRSRHKLYRIVE
;
A
#
# COMPACT_ATOMS: atom_id res chain seq x y z
N MET A 1 -7.17 3.93 -30.42
CA MET A 1 -6.59 2.69 -29.91
C MET A 1 -7.02 2.59 -28.46
N ALA A 2 -7.76 1.56 -28.09
CA ALA A 2 -8.14 1.36 -26.70
C ALA A 2 -6.90 0.99 -25.91
N SER A 3 -6.48 1.85 -24.98
CA SER A 3 -5.46 1.50 -23.99
C SER A 3 -6.01 0.35 -23.16
N VAL A 4 -5.33 -0.76 -23.11
CA VAL A 4 -5.62 -1.84 -22.17
C VAL A 4 -5.39 -1.24 -20.79
N ALA A 5 -6.46 -0.90 -20.09
CA ALA A 5 -6.38 -0.52 -18.69
C ALA A 5 -5.98 -1.79 -17.91
N TRP A 6 -4.78 -1.83 -17.39
CA TRP A 6 -4.39 -2.84 -16.44
C TRP A 6 -5.24 -2.65 -15.19
N ILE A 7 -5.96 -3.68 -14.77
CA ILE A 7 -6.60 -3.71 -13.45
C ILE A 7 -5.46 -3.91 -12.46
N GLU A 8 -5.01 -2.81 -11.87
CA GLU A 8 -3.78 -2.85 -11.09
C GLU A 8 -4.03 -3.24 -9.64
N SER A 9 -5.28 -3.13 -9.14
CA SER A 9 -5.47 -3.41 -7.72
C SER A 9 -6.91 -3.43 -7.25
N VAL A 10 -7.19 -4.40 -6.40
CA VAL A 10 -8.50 -4.64 -5.80
C VAL A 10 -8.34 -4.77 -4.29
N VAL A 11 -9.16 -4.06 -3.54
CA VAL A 11 -9.34 -4.25 -2.10
C VAL A 11 -10.82 -4.45 -1.79
N THR A 12 -11.13 -5.32 -0.84
CA THR A 12 -12.49 -5.48 -0.33
C THR A 12 -12.73 -4.52 0.82
N SER A 13 -13.92 -3.97 0.89
CA SER A 13 -14.37 -3.07 1.95
C SER A 13 -15.85 -3.26 2.21
N ASP A 14 -16.38 -2.67 3.27
CA ASP A 14 -17.81 -2.61 3.56
C ASP A 14 -18.32 -1.20 3.25
N VAL A 15 -19.34 -1.10 2.42
CA VAL A 15 -20.03 0.15 2.09
C VAL A 15 -21.45 0.04 2.59
N LYS A 16 -21.78 0.72 3.66
CA LYS A 16 -23.12 0.75 4.29
C LYS A 16 -23.68 -0.65 4.58
N GLY A 17 -22.82 -1.59 5.03
CA GLY A 17 -23.24 -2.96 5.32
C GLY A 17 -23.26 -3.89 4.10
N GLU A 18 -22.80 -3.45 2.93
CA GLU A 18 -22.64 -4.28 1.74
C GLU A 18 -21.17 -4.48 1.41
N GLU A 19 -20.76 -5.72 1.18
CA GLU A 19 -19.41 -6.02 0.73
C GLU A 19 -19.17 -5.40 -0.65
N ALA A 20 -18.07 -4.66 -0.77
CA ALA A 20 -17.71 -3.92 -1.96
C ALA A 20 -16.26 -4.17 -2.38
N ILE A 21 -16.00 -4.00 -3.65
CA ILE A 21 -14.68 -4.12 -4.27
C ILE A 21 -14.28 -2.75 -4.78
N ALA A 22 -13.17 -2.22 -4.27
CA ALA A 22 -12.55 -1.01 -4.76
C ALA A 22 -11.47 -1.32 -5.79
N VAL A 23 -11.55 -0.67 -6.92
CA VAL A 23 -10.58 -0.85 -8.01
C VAL A 23 -10.00 0.50 -8.38
N MET A 24 -8.67 0.57 -8.36
CA MET A 24 -7.93 1.73 -8.87
C MET A 24 -7.41 1.41 -10.27
N GLY A 25 -7.69 2.26 -11.24
CA GLY A 25 -7.19 2.07 -12.59
C GLY A 25 -7.48 3.27 -13.49
N ALA A 26 -6.58 3.56 -14.42
CA ALA A 26 -6.74 4.54 -15.49
C ALA A 26 -7.39 5.86 -15.06
N ASP A 27 -6.83 6.51 -14.03
CA ASP A 27 -7.32 7.80 -13.51
C ASP A 27 -8.60 7.74 -12.65
N HIS A 28 -9.08 6.55 -12.30
CA HIS A 28 -10.31 6.43 -11.53
C HIS A 28 -10.19 5.42 -10.40
N LEU A 29 -10.82 5.76 -9.26
CA LEU A 29 -11.25 4.81 -8.24
C LEU A 29 -12.71 4.45 -8.53
N THR A 30 -13.04 3.16 -8.58
CA THR A 30 -14.42 2.68 -8.65
C THR A 30 -14.69 1.78 -7.45
N ILE A 31 -15.89 1.92 -6.88
CA ILE A 31 -16.39 1.05 -5.83
C ILE A 31 -17.55 0.25 -6.43
N ASN A 32 -17.46 -1.06 -6.39
CA ASN A 32 -18.46 -1.94 -6.99
C ASN A 32 -18.97 -2.92 -5.93
N ARG A 33 -20.27 -3.19 -5.92
CA ARG A 33 -20.84 -4.21 -5.04
C ARG A 33 -20.24 -5.58 -5.36
N ALA A 34 -19.79 -6.31 -4.36
CA ALA A 34 -19.13 -7.60 -4.58
C ALA A 34 -20.06 -8.68 -5.15
N SER A 35 -21.35 -8.64 -4.78
CA SER A 35 -22.32 -9.67 -5.16
C SER A 35 -22.75 -9.67 -6.62
N ASP A 36 -22.79 -8.48 -7.27
CA ASP A 36 -23.34 -8.33 -8.63
C ASP A 36 -22.51 -7.39 -9.54
N GLY A 37 -21.42 -6.82 -9.00
CA GLY A 37 -20.57 -5.88 -9.74
C GLY A 37 -21.17 -4.51 -9.97
N LYS A 38 -22.32 -4.18 -9.38
CA LYS A 38 -22.98 -2.89 -9.54
C LYS A 38 -22.07 -1.77 -9.05
N LEU A 39 -21.88 -0.74 -9.90
CA LEU A 39 -21.14 0.46 -9.51
C LEU A 39 -21.87 1.20 -8.40
N LEU A 40 -21.21 1.37 -7.26
CA LEU A 40 -21.68 2.12 -6.10
C LEU A 40 -21.14 3.54 -6.07
N GLY A 41 -19.91 3.75 -6.52
CA GLY A 41 -19.25 5.05 -6.54
C GLY A 41 -18.09 5.12 -7.51
N LYS A 42 -17.77 6.32 -7.98
CA LYS A 42 -16.66 6.58 -8.88
C LYS A 42 -16.04 7.94 -8.61
N LEU A 43 -14.71 7.97 -8.49
CA LEU A 43 -13.93 9.19 -8.36
C LEU A 43 -12.83 9.19 -9.42
N GLY A 44 -12.73 10.26 -10.19
CA GLY A 44 -11.68 10.48 -11.18
C GLY A 44 -10.80 11.68 -10.83
N GLY A 45 -9.79 11.94 -11.68
CA GLY A 45 -8.93 13.10 -11.56
C GLY A 45 -7.60 12.80 -10.88
N PHE A 46 -7.19 11.53 -10.85
CA PHE A 46 -5.86 11.13 -10.35
C PHE A 46 -4.74 11.43 -11.36
N ASN A 47 -5.09 11.62 -12.64
CA ASN A 47 -4.17 12.04 -13.72
C ASN A 47 -4.67 13.33 -14.40
N PRO A 48 -4.60 14.47 -13.70
CA PRO A 48 -5.20 15.71 -14.18
C PRO A 48 -4.58 16.24 -15.48
N ASN A 49 -3.30 15.94 -15.72
CA ASN A 49 -2.57 16.39 -16.90
C ASN A 49 -2.61 15.38 -18.06
N GLN A 50 -3.31 14.25 -17.90
CA GLN A 50 -3.38 13.15 -18.87
C GLN A 50 -1.99 12.64 -19.30
N GLU A 51 -1.08 12.53 -18.35
CA GLU A 51 0.28 12.03 -18.57
C GLU A 51 0.25 10.60 -19.11
N GLN A 52 0.92 10.35 -20.23
CA GLN A 52 0.85 9.09 -20.96
C GLN A 52 1.36 7.87 -20.17
N TYR A 53 2.37 8.09 -19.32
CA TYR A 53 3.01 7.02 -18.54
C TYR A 53 2.71 7.10 -17.05
N TRP A 54 1.70 7.85 -16.69
CA TRP A 54 1.24 7.97 -15.32
C TRP A 54 0.47 6.72 -14.93
N ARG A 55 1.08 5.91 -14.09
CA ARG A 55 0.54 4.64 -13.64
C ARG A 55 0.53 4.56 -12.12
N SER A 56 -0.19 3.59 -11.61
CA SER A 56 -0.01 3.01 -10.28
C SER A 56 0.24 1.51 -10.44
N ILE A 57 1.27 0.99 -9.77
CA ILE A 57 1.49 -0.45 -9.60
C ILE A 57 0.99 -0.86 -8.23
N SER A 58 1.16 0.04 -7.27
CA SER A 58 0.64 -0.07 -5.91
C SER A 58 -0.89 -0.17 -5.89
N SER A 59 -1.42 -1.02 -5.04
CA SER A 59 -2.86 -1.24 -4.85
C SER A 59 -3.48 -0.19 -3.94
N PRO A 60 -4.79 0.11 -4.06
CA PRO A 60 -5.51 0.77 -2.98
C PRO A 60 -5.52 -0.14 -1.74
N VAL A 61 -5.61 0.47 -0.57
CA VAL A 61 -5.72 -0.24 0.70
C VAL A 61 -6.80 0.40 1.56
N ALA A 62 -7.56 -0.42 2.29
CA ALA A 62 -8.67 0.03 3.12
C ALA A 62 -8.40 -0.20 4.61
N ASP A 63 -8.91 0.73 5.44
CA ASP A 63 -9.13 0.53 6.87
C ASP A 63 -10.47 1.20 7.24
N GLY A 64 -11.46 0.39 7.60
CA GLY A 64 -12.84 0.83 7.76
C GLY A 64 -13.43 1.36 6.45
N ASN A 65 -14.02 2.56 6.51
CA ASN A 65 -14.61 3.24 5.37
C ASN A 65 -13.62 4.16 4.60
N ILE A 66 -12.34 4.11 4.92
CA ILE A 66 -11.32 4.93 4.24
C ILE A 66 -10.50 4.06 3.31
N ILE A 67 -10.40 4.46 2.05
CA ILE A 67 -9.50 3.88 1.07
C ILE A 67 -8.38 4.85 0.74
N LEU A 68 -7.15 4.34 0.80
CA LEU A 68 -5.97 5.03 0.30
C LEU A 68 -5.73 4.64 -1.15
N CYS A 69 -5.53 5.64 -1.98
CA CYS A 69 -5.27 5.52 -3.40
C CYS A 69 -3.88 6.06 -3.71
N PRO A 70 -2.84 5.19 -3.77
CA PRO A 70 -1.53 5.58 -4.28
C PRO A 70 -1.61 5.76 -5.80
N TYR A 71 -0.98 6.82 -6.33
CA TYR A 71 -0.98 7.09 -7.76
C TYR A 71 0.29 7.83 -8.21
N ALA A 72 0.33 8.21 -9.48
CA ALA A 72 1.38 9.07 -10.03
C ALA A 72 2.80 8.52 -9.87
N ARG A 73 2.99 7.20 -10.02
CA ARG A 73 4.29 6.54 -9.88
C ARG A 73 4.93 6.74 -8.50
N GLY A 74 4.08 6.81 -7.47
CA GLY A 74 4.52 6.99 -6.10
C GLY A 74 4.69 8.45 -5.65
N ASP A 75 4.26 9.40 -6.47
CA ASP A 75 4.36 10.82 -6.12
C ASP A 75 3.13 11.32 -5.34
N THR A 76 2.00 10.57 -5.36
CA THR A 76 0.77 11.02 -4.71
C THR A 76 0.08 9.93 -3.89
N LEU A 77 -0.62 10.36 -2.85
CA LEU A 77 -1.49 9.52 -2.02
C LEU A 77 -2.77 10.29 -1.68
N THR A 78 -3.91 9.67 -1.94
CA THR A 78 -5.22 10.25 -1.68
C THR A 78 -6.01 9.35 -0.75
N ALA A 79 -6.62 9.90 0.31
CA ALA A 79 -7.57 9.18 1.14
C ALA A 79 -9.01 9.56 0.76
N VAL A 80 -9.85 8.56 0.60
CA VAL A 80 -11.24 8.70 0.15
C VAL A 80 -12.16 8.00 1.13
N ASP A 81 -13.19 8.69 1.58
CA ASP A 81 -14.31 8.10 2.31
C ASP A 81 -15.26 7.43 1.31
N ILE A 82 -15.37 6.10 1.40
CA ILE A 82 -16.15 5.32 0.42
C ILE A 82 -17.66 5.44 0.62
N ASP A 83 -18.14 5.73 1.82
CA ASP A 83 -19.55 5.95 2.08
C ASP A 83 -20.00 7.27 1.44
N LEU A 84 -19.22 8.35 1.58
CA LEU A 84 -19.47 9.62 0.91
C LEU A 84 -19.37 9.46 -0.62
N LEU A 85 -18.42 8.66 -1.11
CA LEU A 85 -18.32 8.40 -2.53
C LEU A 85 -19.53 7.64 -3.08
N ALA A 86 -20.03 6.64 -2.35
CA ALA A 86 -21.25 5.90 -2.69
C ALA A 86 -22.53 6.75 -2.60
N GLU A 87 -22.50 7.84 -1.82
CA GLU A 87 -23.56 8.87 -1.79
C GLU A 87 -23.52 9.83 -2.99
N GLY A 88 -22.53 9.67 -3.87
CA GLY A 88 -22.37 10.54 -5.04
C GLY A 88 -21.74 11.90 -4.74
N LYS A 89 -21.04 12.04 -3.61
CA LYS A 89 -20.37 13.30 -3.22
C LYS A 89 -19.16 13.64 -4.10
N GLY A 90 -18.70 12.69 -4.93
CA GLY A 90 -17.60 12.93 -5.85
C GLY A 90 -16.33 13.39 -5.11
N LYS A 91 -15.79 14.55 -5.47
CA LYS A 91 -14.58 15.09 -4.85
C LYS A 91 -14.72 15.44 -3.36
N ASP A 92 -15.91 15.66 -2.86
CA ASP A 92 -16.17 15.93 -1.44
C ASP A 92 -15.97 14.66 -0.58
N ALA A 93 -15.82 13.49 -1.20
CA ALA A 93 -15.41 12.26 -0.54
C ALA A 93 -13.90 12.19 -0.27
N ILE A 94 -13.08 13.09 -0.81
CA ILE A 94 -11.65 13.15 -0.54
C ILE A 94 -11.43 13.73 0.84
N LEU A 95 -10.88 12.93 1.75
CA LEU A 95 -10.54 13.38 3.10
C LEU A 95 -9.27 14.23 3.10
N TRP A 96 -8.25 13.78 2.36
CA TRP A 96 -6.99 14.50 2.17
C TRP A 96 -6.25 14.01 0.93
N PHE A 97 -5.31 14.83 0.48
CA PHE A 97 -4.40 14.56 -0.63
C PHE A 97 -2.98 14.97 -0.24
N ARG A 98 -2.00 14.17 -0.63
CA ARG A 98 -0.58 14.42 -0.44
C ARG A 98 0.14 14.23 -1.78
N ASP A 99 0.96 15.21 -2.18
CA ASP A 99 1.81 15.19 -3.37
C ASP A 99 3.32 15.02 -3.03
N ASP A 100 3.59 14.71 -1.76
CA ASP A 100 4.92 14.48 -1.21
C ASP A 100 5.08 13.07 -0.62
N LEU A 101 4.07 12.22 -0.74
CA LEU A 101 4.02 10.91 -0.13
C LEU A 101 3.34 9.89 -1.04
N GLY A 102 4.02 8.76 -1.25
CA GLY A 102 3.48 7.65 -2.02
C GLY A 102 4.53 6.56 -2.24
N SER A 103 4.13 5.56 -3.01
CA SER A 103 4.97 4.47 -3.49
C SER A 103 4.51 4.01 -4.86
N ASP A 104 5.45 3.77 -5.80
CA ASP A 104 5.11 3.27 -7.16
C ASP A 104 4.78 1.77 -7.11
N VAL A 105 5.59 0.98 -6.41
CA VAL A 105 5.48 -0.48 -6.40
C VAL A 105 4.91 -1.03 -5.09
N PRO A 106 5.46 -0.73 -3.90
CA PRO A 106 4.91 -1.26 -2.66
C PRO A 106 3.51 -0.72 -2.39
N THR A 107 2.54 -1.59 -2.19
CA THR A 107 1.24 -1.17 -1.68
C THR A 107 1.39 -0.73 -0.22
N PRO A 108 0.88 0.43 0.20
CA PRO A 108 0.85 0.82 1.60
C PRO A 108 0.14 -0.22 2.46
N ALA A 109 0.48 -0.32 3.74
CA ALA A 109 -0.33 -1.06 4.69
C ALA A 109 -1.21 -0.09 5.48
N ALA A 110 -2.42 -0.53 5.86
CA ALA A 110 -3.31 0.26 6.70
C ALA A 110 -3.90 -0.61 7.83
N GLY A 111 -4.17 0.01 8.96
CA GLY A 111 -4.79 -0.64 10.09
C GLY A 111 -4.72 0.21 11.35
N GLY A 112 -5.78 0.14 12.17
CA GLY A 112 -5.86 0.86 13.45
C GLY A 112 -5.86 2.38 13.31
N GLY A 113 -6.44 2.91 12.24
CA GLY A 113 -6.51 4.34 11.96
C GLY A 113 -5.21 4.94 11.43
N ARG A 114 -4.26 4.12 11.01
CA ARG A 114 -2.95 4.50 10.49
C ARG A 114 -2.68 3.88 9.13
N ALA A 115 -1.88 4.55 8.33
CA ALA A 115 -1.29 3.99 7.13
C ALA A 115 0.23 4.09 7.17
N TYR A 116 0.87 3.11 6.56
CA TYR A 116 2.32 2.97 6.52
C TYR A 116 2.78 2.87 5.07
N VAL A 117 3.49 3.88 4.63
CA VAL A 117 3.97 4.02 3.25
C VAL A 117 5.46 3.75 3.22
N VAL A 118 5.87 2.76 2.43
CA VAL A 118 7.28 2.48 2.16
C VAL A 118 7.63 3.13 0.83
N SER A 119 8.43 4.18 0.87
CA SER A 119 8.83 4.87 -0.36
C SER A 119 9.89 4.07 -1.13
N ASP A 120 9.68 3.94 -2.44
CA ASP A 120 10.61 3.33 -3.40
C ASP A 120 11.25 4.37 -4.36
N GLY A 121 10.92 5.65 -4.18
CA GLY A 121 11.48 6.75 -4.93
C GLY A 121 13.01 6.87 -4.79
N LYS A 122 13.69 7.40 -5.80
CA LYS A 122 15.17 7.48 -5.83
C LYS A 122 15.76 8.19 -4.63
N SER A 123 15.16 9.30 -4.20
CA SER A 123 15.63 10.12 -3.07
C SER A 123 15.16 9.62 -1.71
N SER A 124 14.01 8.96 -1.66
CA SER A 124 13.31 8.52 -0.45
C SER A 124 13.30 7.00 -0.25
N LYS A 125 14.09 6.27 -1.04
CA LYS A 125 14.11 4.80 -1.01
C LYS A 125 14.26 4.23 0.40
N GLY A 126 13.28 3.41 0.81
CA GLY A 126 13.25 2.78 2.12
C GLY A 126 12.89 3.71 3.28
N VAL A 127 12.39 4.90 3.00
CA VAL A 127 11.73 5.73 4.01
C VAL A 127 10.35 5.14 4.27
N ILE A 128 10.06 4.85 5.53
CA ILE A 128 8.73 4.46 5.99
C ILE A 128 8.11 5.66 6.67
N THR A 129 6.94 6.07 6.20
CA THR A 129 6.16 7.15 6.82
C THR A 129 4.86 6.57 7.34
N CYS A 130 4.61 6.75 8.64
CA CYS A 130 3.31 6.51 9.25
C CYS A 130 2.48 7.78 9.18
N VAL A 131 1.27 7.68 8.69
CA VAL A 131 0.32 8.78 8.65
C VAL A 131 -0.97 8.43 9.38
N ASN A 132 -1.58 9.40 9.99
CA ASN A 132 -2.94 9.29 10.50
C ASN A 132 -3.91 9.18 9.32
N LEU A 133 -4.73 8.14 9.31
CA LEU A 133 -5.58 7.80 8.18
C LEU A 133 -6.68 8.85 7.92
N VAL A 134 -7.18 9.49 8.98
CA VAL A 134 -8.28 10.44 8.89
C VAL A 134 -7.84 11.80 8.35
N ASN A 135 -6.63 12.27 8.69
CA ASN A 135 -6.19 13.64 8.38
C ASN A 135 -4.89 13.73 7.58
N GLY A 136 -4.26 12.60 7.23
CA GLY A 136 -3.05 12.53 6.42
C GLY A 136 -1.77 13.09 7.07
N LYS A 137 -1.81 13.45 8.36
CA LYS A 137 -0.63 13.97 9.05
C LYS A 137 0.37 12.86 9.36
N SER A 138 1.64 13.10 9.07
CA SER A 138 2.72 12.18 9.44
C SER A 138 2.87 12.14 10.97
N GLU A 139 2.87 10.94 11.53
CA GLU A 139 3.08 10.70 12.96
C GLU A 139 4.56 10.41 13.25
N TRP A 140 5.20 9.60 12.38
CA TRP A 140 6.62 9.33 12.47
C TRP A 140 7.19 8.88 11.11
N THR A 141 8.49 8.91 11.01
CA THR A 141 9.24 8.46 9.83
C THR A 141 10.47 7.68 10.27
N VAL A 142 10.72 6.55 9.62
CA VAL A 142 11.89 5.70 9.84
C VAL A 142 12.60 5.46 8.51
N GLN A 143 13.92 5.68 8.47
CA GLN A 143 14.75 5.32 7.32
C GLN A 143 15.30 3.92 7.50
N LEU A 144 14.93 3.00 6.63
CA LEU A 144 15.58 1.70 6.51
C LEU A 144 17.00 1.82 5.96
N PRO A 145 17.89 0.87 6.24
CA PRO A 145 19.26 0.90 5.73
C PRO A 145 19.29 1.03 4.21
N LYS A 146 20.06 2.00 3.72
CA LYS A 146 20.25 2.22 2.28
C LYS A 146 20.95 1.03 1.66
N SER A 147 20.49 0.61 0.49
CA SER A 147 21.05 -0.50 -0.28
C SER A 147 20.94 -0.19 -1.77
N ARG A 148 21.71 -0.95 -2.57
CA ARG A 148 21.59 -0.92 -4.03
C ARG A 148 20.25 -1.50 -4.49
N GLY A 149 19.70 -2.51 -3.78
CA GLY A 149 18.40 -3.08 -4.03
C GLY A 149 17.25 -2.13 -3.68
N GLY A 150 16.10 -2.35 -4.30
CA GLY A 150 14.86 -1.63 -4.05
C GLY A 150 14.09 -2.17 -2.84
N TYR A 151 12.99 -1.49 -2.56
CA TYR A 151 11.94 -1.92 -1.64
C TYR A 151 10.65 -2.05 -2.45
N SER A 152 10.52 -3.15 -3.17
CA SER A 152 9.37 -3.40 -4.07
C SER A 152 8.28 -4.25 -3.43
N SER A 153 8.58 -4.92 -2.31
CA SER A 153 7.56 -5.66 -1.56
C SER A 153 6.70 -4.74 -0.71
N SER A 154 5.42 -5.05 -0.65
CA SER A 154 4.49 -4.36 0.26
C SER A 154 4.82 -4.71 1.72
N PRO A 155 4.73 -3.77 2.66
CA PRO A 155 4.90 -4.03 4.07
C PRO A 155 3.78 -4.93 4.60
N LEU A 156 4.12 -5.84 5.52
CA LEU A 156 3.17 -6.64 6.27
C LEU A 156 3.10 -6.15 7.71
N ILE A 157 1.89 -5.90 8.21
CA ILE A 157 1.65 -5.67 9.65
C ILE A 157 1.21 -6.99 10.27
N ALA A 158 1.91 -7.42 11.32
CA ALA A 158 1.53 -8.57 12.13
C ALA A 158 1.68 -8.21 13.62
N GLY A 159 0.58 -8.18 14.34
CA GLY A 159 0.53 -7.67 15.71
C GLY A 159 1.01 -6.23 15.79
N ASN A 160 1.98 -5.97 16.65
CA ASN A 160 2.54 -4.61 16.84
C ASN A 160 3.87 -4.41 16.10
N HIS A 161 4.10 -5.19 15.03
CA HIS A 161 5.31 -5.15 14.22
C HIS A 161 5.00 -5.03 12.74
N MET A 162 5.93 -4.44 12.00
CA MET A 162 5.91 -4.35 10.54
C MET A 162 7.12 -5.07 9.96
N TYR A 163 6.88 -5.83 8.91
CA TYR A 163 7.88 -6.57 8.15
C TYR A 163 8.04 -5.93 6.78
N VAL A 164 9.24 -5.51 6.44
CA VAL A 164 9.57 -4.89 5.14
C VAL A 164 10.72 -5.65 4.51
N THR A 165 10.47 -6.24 3.34
CA THR A 165 11.48 -7.04 2.63
C THR A 165 12.11 -6.22 1.51
N GLN A 166 13.43 -6.20 1.50
CA GLN A 166 14.25 -5.60 0.45
C GLN A 166 14.48 -6.60 -0.69
N GLU A 167 14.69 -6.12 -1.90
CA GLU A 167 14.90 -6.97 -3.09
C GLU A 167 16.05 -7.98 -2.97
N ASN A 168 17.00 -7.73 -2.09
CA ASN A 168 18.11 -8.67 -1.80
C ASN A 168 17.75 -9.76 -0.78
N GLY A 169 16.47 -9.96 -0.47
CA GLY A 169 16.00 -10.97 0.47
C GLY A 169 16.18 -10.61 1.95
N THR A 170 16.61 -9.39 2.26
CA THR A 170 16.67 -8.91 3.64
C THR A 170 15.31 -8.42 4.10
N THR A 171 14.80 -8.95 5.22
CA THR A 171 13.57 -8.48 5.87
C THR A 171 13.91 -7.73 7.15
N PHE A 172 13.50 -6.48 7.23
CA PHE A 172 13.58 -5.67 8.44
C PHE A 172 12.27 -5.78 9.21
N VAL A 173 12.38 -5.89 10.53
CA VAL A 173 11.23 -5.86 11.43
C VAL A 173 11.29 -4.57 12.22
N LEU A 174 10.22 -3.78 12.14
CA LEU A 174 10.05 -2.55 12.90
C LEU A 174 9.03 -2.77 14.00
N GLY A 175 9.28 -2.18 15.15
CA GLY A 175 8.34 -2.20 16.26
C GLY A 175 8.87 -1.59 17.54
N PRO A 176 8.01 -1.48 18.54
CA PRO A 176 6.56 -1.62 18.47
C PRO A 176 5.90 -0.45 17.71
N LEU A 177 4.90 -0.72 16.87
CA LEU A 177 4.27 0.30 16.02
C LEU A 177 3.46 1.34 16.78
N ASN A 178 3.07 1.05 18.03
CA ASN A 178 2.40 2.00 18.93
C ASN A 178 3.39 2.91 19.67
N ALA A 179 4.70 2.76 19.49
CA ALA A 179 5.68 3.69 20.03
C ALA A 179 5.59 5.05 19.33
N VAL A 180 6.01 6.11 20.01
CA VAL A 180 6.15 7.45 19.41
C VAL A 180 7.11 7.42 18.22
N GLN A 181 8.16 6.62 18.32
CA GLN A 181 9.14 6.38 17.27
C GLN A 181 9.52 4.90 17.28
N PRO A 182 8.99 4.07 16.37
CA PRO A 182 9.40 2.69 16.23
C PRO A 182 10.87 2.54 15.82
N ALA A 183 11.47 1.43 16.20
CA ALA A 183 12.85 1.10 15.84
C ALA A 183 12.92 -0.16 14.98
N ILE A 184 14.03 -0.35 14.27
CA ILE A 184 14.35 -1.64 13.64
C ILE A 184 14.79 -2.59 14.76
N VAL A 185 13.95 -3.58 15.07
CA VAL A 185 14.20 -4.55 16.17
C VAL A 185 14.85 -5.82 15.68
N SER A 186 14.73 -6.13 14.39
CA SER A 186 15.37 -7.31 13.79
C SER A 186 15.70 -7.09 12.32
N LYS A 187 16.72 -7.81 11.86
CA LYS A 187 17.14 -7.92 10.47
C LYS A 187 17.38 -9.39 10.14
N ASN A 188 16.59 -9.92 9.23
CA ASN A 188 16.65 -11.31 8.81
C ASN A 188 17.04 -11.40 7.34
N VAL A 189 17.81 -12.39 6.96
CA VAL A 189 18.27 -12.60 5.58
C VAL A 189 17.94 -14.03 5.18
N VAL A 190 17.27 -14.21 4.06
CA VAL A 190 17.05 -15.55 3.52
C VAL A 190 18.37 -16.11 2.97
N SER A 191 18.63 -17.37 3.28
CA SER A 191 19.81 -18.10 2.78
C SER A 191 19.53 -18.61 1.38
N ASP A 192 19.92 -17.85 0.37
CA ASP A 192 19.82 -18.23 -1.04
C ASP A 192 21.04 -17.71 -1.80
N ASP A 193 21.46 -18.42 -2.85
CA ASP A 193 22.52 -17.97 -3.73
C ASP A 193 22.08 -16.79 -4.59
N GLU A 194 20.77 -16.74 -4.91
CA GLU A 194 20.13 -15.62 -5.58
C GLU A 194 18.91 -15.15 -4.77
N PRO A 195 19.09 -14.37 -3.69
CA PRO A 195 18.04 -14.00 -2.77
C PRO A 195 17.07 -12.96 -3.31
N PHE A 196 17.15 -12.59 -4.58
CA PHE A 196 16.29 -11.57 -5.20
C PHE A 196 14.82 -11.88 -5.01
N THR A 197 14.06 -10.92 -4.53
CA THR A 197 12.61 -10.98 -4.37
C THR A 197 11.95 -9.62 -4.49
N VAL A 198 10.78 -9.60 -5.11
CA VAL A 198 9.81 -8.50 -5.04
C VAL A 198 8.53 -8.94 -4.32
N ALA A 199 8.51 -10.18 -3.83
CA ALA A 199 7.36 -10.73 -3.16
C ALA A 199 7.19 -10.13 -1.75
N SER A 200 5.97 -9.81 -1.40
CA SER A 200 5.61 -9.41 -0.04
C SER A 200 5.57 -10.63 0.88
N PRO A 201 5.99 -10.51 2.15
CA PRO A 201 5.79 -11.57 3.13
C PRO A 201 4.29 -11.78 3.36
N ILE A 202 3.88 -13.05 3.53
CA ILE A 202 2.49 -13.44 3.73
C ILE A 202 2.38 -14.18 5.06
N PRO A 203 1.40 -13.84 5.93
CA PRO A 203 1.16 -14.60 7.14
C PRO A 203 0.53 -15.96 6.78
N TYR A 204 1.00 -17.02 7.38
CA TYR A 204 0.46 -18.36 7.22
C TYR A 204 0.50 -19.13 8.54
N GLN A 205 -0.65 -19.35 9.17
CA GLN A 205 -0.73 -19.89 10.51
C GLN A 205 0.18 -19.10 11.49
N GLU A 206 1.06 -19.78 12.25
CA GLU A 206 2.05 -19.17 13.16
C GLU A 206 3.40 -18.92 12.47
N SER A 207 3.39 -18.64 11.17
CA SER A 207 4.60 -18.47 10.38
C SER A 207 4.43 -17.40 9.32
N LEU A 208 5.55 -16.98 8.72
CA LEU A 208 5.58 -16.14 7.54
C LEU A 208 6.05 -16.96 6.33
N LEU A 209 5.39 -16.75 5.20
CA LEU A 209 5.89 -17.23 3.91
C LEU A 209 6.59 -16.09 3.20
N LEU A 210 7.79 -16.35 2.71
CA LEU A 210 8.55 -15.44 1.87
C LEU A 210 9.09 -16.19 0.66
N ARG A 211 8.87 -15.63 -0.53
CA ARG A 211 9.37 -16.20 -1.78
C ARG A 211 10.61 -15.43 -2.24
N SER A 212 11.69 -16.15 -2.55
CA SER A 212 12.78 -15.65 -3.39
C SER A 212 12.59 -16.07 -4.83
N ARG A 213 13.58 -15.81 -5.70
CA ARG A 213 13.52 -16.18 -7.10
C ARG A 213 13.29 -17.69 -7.32
N HIS A 214 13.90 -18.53 -6.50
CA HIS A 214 13.92 -19.98 -6.69
C HIS A 214 13.30 -20.77 -5.53
N LYS A 215 13.07 -20.16 -4.38
CA LYS A 215 12.65 -20.83 -3.14
C LYS A 215 11.45 -20.17 -2.50
N LEU A 216 10.65 -20.98 -1.83
CA LEU A 216 9.63 -20.53 -0.89
C LEU A 216 10.10 -20.91 0.53
N TYR A 217 10.20 -19.90 1.39
CA TYR A 217 10.59 -20.07 2.79
C TYR A 217 9.34 -20.03 3.66
N ARG A 218 9.28 -20.94 4.61
CA ARG A 218 8.37 -20.85 5.76
C ARG A 218 9.22 -20.50 6.97
N ILE A 219 9.01 -19.31 7.52
CA ILE A 219 9.75 -18.76 8.65
C ILE A 219 8.89 -18.95 9.87
N VAL A 220 9.40 -19.68 10.86
CA VAL A 220 8.81 -19.94 12.19
C VAL A 220 9.72 -19.32 13.24
N GLU A 221 9.20 -19.10 14.47
CA GLU A 221 10.02 -18.71 15.61
C GLU A 221 11.00 -19.81 16.00
#